data_41d37d0fa521b9a4fda7d229782f8c69
#
_entry.id   41d37d0fa521b9a4fda7d229782f8c69
#
_cell.length_a   1.000
_cell.length_b   1.000
_cell.length_c   1.000
_cell.angle_alpha   90.00
_cell.angle_beta   90.00
_cell.angle_gamma   90.00
#
_symmetry.space_group_name_H-M   'P 1'
#
loop_
_entity.id
_entity.type
_entity.pdbx_description
1 polymer ?
#
loop_
_entity_poly.entity_id
_entity_poly.type
_entity_poly.pdbx_seq_one_letter_code
_entity_poly.pdbx_strand_id
1 'polypeptide(L)'
;MNTQRSIRTCVVGAILFAAVATACNKEDDKAVKGRTGPNGAARDTVSDLALNEDGLGQIQIGMTLDEAVNMGLLNERPDIKQACDFVFPAVGAGIPFGVNVMVVKGKVARIDVDTGTVTTEDGAKIGDSEDKIKSIYGDELKVSPHKYIEGGHYLTVMGDSASAGKAMVFETDGKQVTMFRAGRIPEVEWVEGCG
;
A
#
# COMPACT_ATOMS: atom_id res chain seq x y z
N MET A 1 -14.86 63.99 21.15
CA MET A 1 -15.99 64.35 22.04
C MET A 1 -16.54 63.06 22.61
N ASN A 2 -16.53 63.06 23.98
CA ASN A 2 -17.22 62.15 24.90
C ASN A 2 -16.97 60.65 24.82
N THR A 3 -16.11 60.09 25.64
CA THR A 3 -16.17 59.81 27.10
C THR A 3 -17.47 59.11 27.54
N GLN A 4 -17.37 57.84 27.94
CA GLN A 4 -17.70 57.45 29.31
C GLN A 4 -17.21 56.03 29.67
N ARG A 5 -16.47 56.04 30.77
CA ARG A 5 -16.09 54.86 31.58
C ARG A 5 -17.31 54.35 32.36
N SER A 6 -17.39 53.06 32.58
CA SER A 6 -18.06 52.56 33.79
C SER A 6 -17.33 51.36 34.36
N ILE A 7 -16.80 51.58 35.52
CA ILE A 7 -16.20 50.62 36.47
C ILE A 7 -17.31 50.19 37.43
N ARG A 8 -17.40 48.92 37.76
CA ARG A 8 -17.97 48.37 39.02
C ARG A 8 -17.84 46.85 38.94
N THR A 9 -17.37 46.06 39.80
CA THR A 9 -16.99 46.06 41.21
C THR A 9 -16.90 44.56 41.55
N CYS A 10 -15.83 44.16 42.20
CA CYS A 10 -15.58 42.84 42.78
C CYS A 10 -16.73 42.35 43.66
N VAL A 11 -17.01 41.02 43.57
CA VAL A 11 -17.49 40.29 44.75
C VAL A 11 -16.64 39.04 44.91
N VAL A 12 -15.96 38.99 46.03
CA VAL A 12 -15.22 37.86 46.58
C VAL A 12 -16.25 36.91 47.18
N GLY A 13 -16.17 35.65 46.77
CA GLY A 13 -16.89 34.54 47.40
C GLY A 13 -15.96 33.35 47.52
N ALA A 14 -15.50 33.12 48.70
CA ALA A 14 -14.67 31.97 49.07
C ALA A 14 -15.53 30.74 49.34
N ILE A 15 -14.86 29.58 49.34
CA ILE A 15 -15.21 28.29 50.00
C ILE A 15 -15.77 27.21 49.05
N LEU A 16 -15.10 26.13 48.74
CA LEU A 16 -14.86 24.91 49.50
C LEU A 16 -14.01 23.94 48.67
N PHE A 17 -12.97 23.37 49.30
CA PHE A 17 -12.21 22.25 48.82
C PHE A 17 -13.06 20.97 48.80
N ALA A 18 -13.20 20.37 47.63
CA ALA A 18 -13.55 18.96 47.53
C ALA A 18 -12.43 18.29 46.73
N ALA A 19 -11.63 17.49 47.39
CA ALA A 19 -10.64 16.61 46.80
C ALA A 19 -11.36 15.49 46.04
N VAL A 20 -11.31 15.51 44.72
CA VAL A 20 -11.68 14.36 43.91
C VAL A 20 -10.39 13.64 43.48
N ALA A 21 -10.23 12.44 44.01
CA ALA A 21 -9.17 11.52 43.63
C ALA A 21 -9.34 11.15 42.15
N THR A 22 -8.40 11.59 41.32
CA THR A 22 -8.30 11.17 39.91
C THR A 22 -7.70 9.77 39.92
N ALA A 23 -8.54 8.75 39.72
CA ALA A 23 -8.09 7.41 39.37
C ALA A 23 -7.53 7.47 37.94
N CYS A 24 -6.22 7.20 37.81
CA CYS A 24 -5.60 6.92 36.52
C CYS A 24 -6.16 5.61 35.98
N ASN A 25 -7.06 5.70 35.03
CA ASN A 25 -7.46 4.55 34.23
C ASN A 25 -6.38 4.36 33.17
N LYS A 26 -5.69 3.24 33.27
CA LYS A 26 -4.75 2.76 32.26
C LYS A 26 -5.60 2.17 31.14
N GLU A 27 -5.84 2.92 30.07
CA GLU A 27 -6.48 2.39 28.88
C GLU A 27 -5.45 1.53 28.14
N ASP A 28 -5.77 0.25 28.05
CA ASP A 28 -5.10 -0.71 27.20
C ASP A 28 -5.34 -0.32 25.74
N ASP A 29 -4.27 0.11 25.06
CA ASP A 29 -4.24 0.28 23.60
C ASP A 29 -4.34 -1.09 22.93
N LYS A 30 -5.57 -1.55 22.74
CA LYS A 30 -5.86 -2.57 21.72
C LYS A 30 -6.01 -1.85 20.40
N ALA A 31 -4.98 -1.96 19.56
CA ALA A 31 -5.03 -1.57 18.16
C ALA A 31 -6.23 -2.25 17.48
N VAL A 32 -7.26 -1.48 17.20
CA VAL A 32 -8.40 -1.89 16.39
C VAL A 32 -7.97 -1.85 14.93
N LYS A 33 -7.80 -3.02 14.32
CA LYS A 33 -7.68 -3.18 12.88
C LYS A 33 -9.02 -2.75 12.24
N GLY A 34 -9.16 -1.48 11.92
CA GLY A 34 -10.34 -0.93 11.25
C GLY A 34 -10.19 -1.03 9.74
N ARG A 35 -10.77 -2.06 9.14
CA ARG A 35 -11.12 -2.03 7.72
C ARG A 35 -12.28 -1.04 7.55
N THR A 36 -12.05 0.08 6.89
CA THR A 36 -13.13 0.94 6.40
C THR A 36 -13.15 0.88 4.87
N GLY A 37 -14.27 0.41 4.35
CA GLY A 37 -14.58 0.37 2.93
C GLY A 37 -14.78 1.78 2.29
N PRO A 38 -15.21 1.85 1.03
CA PRO A 38 -14.92 2.95 0.11
C PRO A 38 -15.78 4.17 0.36
N ASN A 39 -15.20 5.28 0.82
CA ASN A 39 -15.73 6.62 0.57
C ASN A 39 -14.59 7.64 0.60
N GLY A 40 -14.51 8.39 -0.50
CA GLY A 40 -13.44 9.31 -0.82
C GLY A 40 -13.12 10.36 0.24
N ALA A 41 -11.86 10.45 0.53
CA ALA A 41 -11.17 11.65 0.94
C ALA A 41 -9.74 11.55 0.39
N ALA A 42 -9.33 12.52 -0.40
CA ALA A 42 -7.96 12.65 -0.88
C ALA A 42 -7.02 12.63 0.34
N ARG A 43 -6.15 11.61 0.40
CA ARG A 43 -5.03 11.57 1.32
C ARG A 43 -3.80 11.99 0.54
N ASP A 44 -3.44 13.23 0.71
CA ASP A 44 -2.20 13.81 0.18
C ASP A 44 -1.06 13.52 1.14
N THR A 45 -0.37 12.39 0.99
CA THR A 45 1.04 12.30 1.38
C THR A 45 1.69 11.10 0.66
N VAL A 46 2.89 11.28 0.14
CA VAL A 46 3.74 10.25 -0.48
C VAL A 46 4.03 9.06 0.46
N SER A 47 3.69 9.17 1.75
CA SER A 47 3.80 8.11 2.74
C SER A 47 2.69 7.04 2.67
N ASP A 48 1.64 7.27 1.88
CA ASP A 48 0.49 6.35 1.79
C ASP A 48 0.53 5.46 0.54
N LEU A 49 1.65 5.47 -0.20
CA LEU A 49 1.82 4.65 -1.40
C LEU A 49 2.46 3.31 -1.04
N ALA A 50 1.69 2.42 -0.50
CA ALA A 50 2.09 1.04 -0.22
C ALA A 50 1.41 0.08 -1.20
N LEU A 51 2.14 -0.96 -1.65
CA LEU A 51 1.60 -2.02 -2.48
C LEU A 51 0.92 -3.06 -1.60
N ASN A 52 -0.28 -3.46 -1.99
CA ASN A 52 -0.98 -4.62 -1.50
C ASN A 52 -1.56 -5.44 -2.66
N GLU A 53 -2.28 -6.51 -2.38
CA GLU A 53 -2.85 -7.39 -3.41
C GLU A 53 -3.97 -6.71 -4.20
N ASP A 54 -4.54 -5.62 -3.70
CA ASP A 54 -5.59 -4.86 -4.37
C ASP A 54 -5.03 -3.77 -5.28
N GLY A 55 -3.79 -3.32 -5.06
CA GLY A 55 -3.16 -2.32 -5.90
C GLY A 55 -2.11 -1.44 -5.21
N LEU A 56 -1.82 -0.30 -5.83
CA LEU A 56 -0.89 0.72 -5.35
C LEU A 56 -1.57 2.10 -5.41
N GLY A 57 -1.93 2.65 -4.26
CA GLY A 57 -2.63 3.92 -4.18
C GLY A 57 -3.95 3.89 -4.96
N GLN A 58 -4.08 4.70 -6.00
CA GLN A 58 -5.28 4.73 -6.83
C GLN A 58 -5.28 3.70 -7.98
N ILE A 59 -4.15 3.07 -8.28
CA ILE A 59 -4.09 2.00 -9.28
C ILE A 59 -4.61 0.70 -8.65
N GLN A 60 -5.77 0.23 -9.12
CA GLN A 60 -6.42 -0.97 -8.60
C GLN A 60 -6.22 -2.16 -9.55
N ILE A 61 -5.96 -3.34 -9.01
CA ILE A 61 -5.96 -4.59 -9.78
C ILE A 61 -7.38 -4.85 -10.30
N GLY A 62 -7.48 -5.07 -11.62
CA GLY A 62 -8.76 -5.23 -12.32
C GLY A 62 -9.33 -3.95 -12.93
N MET A 63 -8.81 -2.76 -12.58
CA MET A 63 -9.13 -1.48 -13.22
C MET A 63 -8.84 -1.57 -14.71
N THR A 64 -9.66 -0.92 -15.55
CA THR A 64 -9.35 -0.84 -16.98
C THR A 64 -8.21 0.15 -17.24
N LEU A 65 -7.44 -0.09 -18.31
CA LEU A 65 -6.41 0.85 -18.73
C LEU A 65 -7.01 2.22 -19.03
N ASP A 66 -8.16 2.26 -19.70
CA ASP A 66 -8.84 3.52 -20.06
C ASP A 66 -9.22 4.32 -18.79
N GLU A 67 -9.68 3.67 -17.71
CA GLU A 67 -9.95 4.33 -16.42
C GLU A 67 -8.67 4.89 -15.81
N ALA A 68 -7.60 4.09 -15.75
CA ALA A 68 -6.32 4.54 -15.19
C ALA A 68 -5.70 5.70 -15.97
N VAL A 69 -5.81 5.69 -17.31
CA VAL A 69 -5.35 6.79 -18.17
C VAL A 69 -6.21 8.05 -17.97
N ASN A 70 -7.53 7.92 -17.93
CA ASN A 70 -8.44 9.05 -17.71
C ASN A 70 -8.24 9.71 -16.33
N MET A 71 -7.80 8.95 -15.34
CA MET A 71 -7.41 9.46 -14.01
C MET A 71 -6.00 10.06 -13.98
N GLY A 72 -5.24 9.99 -15.08
CA GLY A 72 -3.86 10.47 -15.15
C GLY A 72 -2.86 9.60 -14.38
N LEU A 73 -3.19 8.34 -14.09
CA LEU A 73 -2.35 7.41 -13.33
C LEU A 73 -1.34 6.68 -14.22
N LEU A 74 -1.76 6.27 -15.42
CA LEU A 74 -0.94 5.54 -16.39
C LEU A 74 -0.84 6.28 -17.71
N ASN A 75 0.24 6.03 -18.44
CA ASN A 75 0.40 6.52 -19.80
C ASN A 75 -0.55 5.81 -20.76
N GLU A 76 -1.00 6.51 -21.79
CA GLU A 76 -1.83 5.92 -22.84
C GLU A 76 -1.03 4.92 -23.69
N ARG A 77 -1.64 3.77 -23.94
CA ARG A 77 -1.10 2.70 -24.80
C ARG A 77 -2.23 2.11 -25.64
N PRO A 78 -2.59 2.75 -26.76
CA PRO A 78 -3.74 2.34 -27.58
C PRO A 78 -3.58 0.98 -28.24
N ASP A 79 -2.36 0.48 -28.37
CA ASP A 79 -1.98 -0.76 -29.04
C ASP A 79 -2.17 -2.04 -28.19
N ILE A 80 -2.31 -1.93 -26.85
CA ILE A 80 -2.32 -3.10 -25.96
C ILE A 80 -3.70 -3.57 -25.48
N LYS A 81 -4.79 -3.05 -26.04
CA LYS A 81 -6.17 -3.37 -25.58
C LYS A 81 -6.51 -4.87 -25.58
N GLN A 82 -5.84 -5.67 -26.39
CA GLN A 82 -6.10 -7.10 -26.56
C GLN A 82 -4.93 -7.99 -26.10
N ALA A 83 -3.76 -7.43 -25.94
CA ALA A 83 -2.53 -8.15 -25.63
C ALA A 83 -2.18 -8.08 -24.14
N CYS A 84 -1.01 -8.60 -23.80
CA CYS A 84 -0.31 -8.35 -22.55
C CYS A 84 0.85 -7.39 -22.82
N ASP A 85 1.03 -6.37 -21.98
CA ASP A 85 2.18 -5.47 -22.03
C ASP A 85 2.35 -4.75 -20.69
N PHE A 86 3.48 -4.06 -20.53
CA PHE A 86 3.74 -3.19 -19.40
C PHE A 86 3.47 -1.74 -19.76
N VAL A 87 2.79 -1.05 -18.86
CA VAL A 87 2.50 0.38 -18.91
C VAL A 87 3.15 1.07 -17.73
N PHE A 88 3.73 2.23 -17.98
CA PHE A 88 4.41 2.99 -16.95
C PHE A 88 3.46 4.04 -16.35
N PRO A 89 3.64 4.39 -15.06
CA PRO A 89 2.93 5.50 -14.45
C PRO A 89 3.11 6.80 -15.24
N ALA A 90 2.06 7.60 -15.29
CA ALA A 90 2.10 8.89 -15.95
C ALA A 90 2.95 9.89 -15.15
N VAL A 91 3.60 10.81 -15.86
CA VAL A 91 4.34 11.90 -15.22
C VAL A 91 3.37 12.75 -14.40
N GLY A 92 3.65 12.93 -13.13
CA GLY A 92 2.78 13.66 -12.20
C GLY A 92 1.72 12.82 -11.48
N ALA A 93 1.65 11.52 -11.73
CA ALA A 93 0.75 10.59 -11.00
C ALA A 93 1.12 10.41 -9.52
N GLY A 94 2.26 10.97 -9.06
CA GLY A 94 2.74 10.79 -7.70
C GLY A 94 3.29 9.39 -7.38
N ILE A 95 3.42 8.54 -8.40
CA ILE A 95 3.92 7.17 -8.26
C ILE A 95 5.44 7.19 -8.40
N PRO A 96 6.20 6.60 -7.46
CA PRO A 96 7.66 6.57 -7.52
C PRO A 96 8.20 5.82 -8.75
N PHE A 97 9.43 6.15 -9.12
CA PHE A 97 10.19 5.38 -10.12
C PHE A 97 10.36 3.92 -9.67
N GLY A 98 10.42 3.00 -10.64
CA GLY A 98 10.58 1.56 -10.39
C GLY A 98 9.26 0.81 -10.23
N VAL A 99 8.15 1.45 -10.57
CA VAL A 99 6.82 0.80 -10.64
C VAL A 99 6.46 0.55 -12.10
N ASN A 100 6.10 -0.70 -12.42
CA ASN A 100 5.64 -1.11 -13.73
C ASN A 100 4.26 -1.78 -13.58
N VAL A 101 3.35 -1.49 -14.49
CA VAL A 101 1.98 -2.03 -14.42
C VAL A 101 1.74 -2.95 -15.61
N MET A 102 1.53 -4.23 -15.33
CA MET A 102 1.15 -5.20 -16.36
C MET A 102 -0.34 -5.06 -16.67
N VAL A 103 -0.64 -4.88 -17.94
CA VAL A 103 -2.01 -4.81 -18.47
C VAL A 103 -2.27 -6.02 -19.35
N VAL A 104 -3.30 -6.77 -19.02
CA VAL A 104 -3.73 -7.96 -19.78
C VAL A 104 -5.17 -7.77 -20.23
N LYS A 105 -5.40 -7.84 -21.53
CA LYS A 105 -6.75 -7.63 -22.15
C LYS A 105 -7.40 -6.32 -21.68
N GLY A 106 -6.59 -5.25 -21.66
CA GLY A 106 -7.04 -3.90 -21.29
C GLY A 106 -7.33 -3.68 -19.81
N LYS A 107 -6.92 -4.58 -18.92
CA LYS A 107 -7.08 -4.46 -17.46
C LYS A 107 -5.78 -4.58 -16.74
N VAL A 108 -5.60 -3.78 -15.69
CA VAL A 108 -4.48 -3.92 -14.74
C VAL A 108 -4.53 -5.31 -14.13
N ALA A 109 -3.49 -6.10 -14.37
CA ALA A 109 -3.39 -7.48 -13.92
C ALA A 109 -2.37 -7.63 -12.78
N ARG A 110 -1.29 -6.83 -12.83
CA ARG A 110 -0.16 -6.93 -11.90
C ARG A 110 0.55 -5.59 -11.79
N ILE A 111 1.09 -5.30 -10.64
CA ILE A 111 1.97 -4.16 -10.38
C ILE A 111 3.30 -4.71 -9.87
N ASP A 112 4.38 -4.35 -10.55
CA ASP A 112 5.75 -4.74 -10.21
C ASP A 112 6.51 -3.55 -9.60
N VAL A 113 7.31 -3.83 -8.58
CA VAL A 113 8.27 -2.90 -7.99
C VAL A 113 9.65 -3.52 -8.13
N ASP A 114 10.47 -2.97 -9.02
CA ASP A 114 11.82 -3.49 -9.33
C ASP A 114 12.94 -2.62 -8.76
N THR A 115 12.63 -1.40 -8.32
CA THR A 115 13.56 -0.49 -7.66
C THR A 115 12.81 0.59 -6.88
N GLY A 116 13.54 1.45 -6.18
CA GLY A 116 12.97 2.61 -5.50
C GLY A 116 12.58 2.38 -4.04
N THR A 117 11.61 3.15 -3.56
CA THR A 117 11.28 3.28 -2.14
C THR A 117 9.88 2.77 -1.77
N VAL A 118 9.15 2.19 -2.73
CA VAL A 118 7.82 1.62 -2.46
C VAL A 118 7.96 0.49 -1.45
N THR A 119 7.04 0.45 -0.49
CA THR A 119 6.92 -0.64 0.49
C THR A 119 5.61 -1.38 0.28
N THR A 120 5.47 -2.57 0.85
CA THR A 120 4.15 -3.15 1.07
C THR A 120 3.45 -2.48 2.25
N GLU A 121 2.13 -2.69 2.39
CA GLU A 121 1.39 -2.21 3.58
C GLU A 121 1.96 -2.74 4.89
N ASP A 122 2.54 -3.94 4.88
CA ASP A 122 3.19 -4.56 6.03
C ASP A 122 4.66 -4.13 6.20
N GLY A 123 5.14 -3.20 5.38
CA GLY A 123 6.47 -2.58 5.48
C GLY A 123 7.62 -3.40 4.90
N ALA A 124 7.33 -4.43 4.08
CA ALA A 124 8.35 -5.12 3.30
C ALA A 124 8.80 -4.26 2.11
N LYS A 125 10.07 -4.39 1.71
CA LYS A 125 10.67 -3.60 0.62
C LYS A 125 11.87 -4.31 -0.02
N ILE A 126 12.30 -3.79 -1.16
CA ILE A 126 13.56 -4.21 -1.79
C ILE A 126 14.73 -4.04 -0.82
N GLY A 127 15.62 -5.03 -0.79
CA GLY A 127 16.77 -5.10 0.11
C GLY A 127 16.47 -5.73 1.48
N ASP A 128 15.22 -6.02 1.82
CA ASP A 128 14.90 -6.76 3.03
C ASP A 128 15.35 -8.23 2.89
N SER A 129 15.83 -8.82 3.99
CA SER A 129 16.24 -10.22 4.00
C SER A 129 15.03 -11.15 3.89
N GLU A 130 15.25 -12.38 3.37
CA GLU A 130 14.20 -13.42 3.34
C GLU A 130 13.63 -13.69 4.73
N ASP A 131 14.48 -13.68 5.77
CA ASP A 131 14.03 -13.93 7.14
C ASP A 131 13.10 -12.82 7.63
N LYS A 132 13.34 -11.57 7.20
CA LYS A 132 12.41 -10.47 7.49
C LYS A 132 11.06 -10.69 6.80
N ILE A 133 11.04 -11.10 5.53
CA ILE A 133 9.80 -11.41 4.82
C ILE A 133 9.05 -12.57 5.49
N LYS A 134 9.76 -13.64 5.87
CA LYS A 134 9.20 -14.76 6.63
C LYS A 134 8.63 -14.31 7.99
N SER A 135 9.29 -13.36 8.66
CA SER A 135 8.80 -12.80 9.93
C SER A 135 7.53 -11.96 9.77
N ILE A 136 7.37 -11.26 8.64
CA ILE A 136 6.21 -10.42 8.36
C ILE A 136 4.98 -11.29 8.02
N TYR A 137 5.14 -12.27 7.12
CA TYR A 137 4.01 -13.00 6.52
C TYR A 137 3.78 -14.39 7.12
N GLY A 138 4.73 -14.94 7.85
CA GLY A 138 4.57 -16.19 8.60
C GLY A 138 4.05 -17.35 7.76
N ASP A 139 2.97 -17.97 8.22
CA ASP A 139 2.36 -19.16 7.61
C ASP A 139 1.66 -18.90 6.28
N GLU A 140 1.41 -17.64 5.93
CA GLU A 140 0.82 -17.25 4.63
C GLU A 140 1.84 -17.35 3.48
N LEU A 141 3.13 -17.55 3.82
CA LEU A 141 4.24 -17.51 2.87
C LEU A 141 4.56 -18.90 2.33
N LYS A 142 4.51 -19.04 1.01
CA LYS A 142 4.99 -20.21 0.28
C LYS A 142 6.33 -19.88 -0.38
N VAL A 143 7.35 -20.68 -0.12
CA VAL A 143 8.69 -20.54 -0.70
C VAL A 143 8.88 -21.54 -1.85
N SER A 144 9.39 -21.08 -2.98
CA SER A 144 9.78 -21.92 -4.11
C SER A 144 11.09 -21.46 -4.72
N PRO A 145 11.88 -22.37 -5.37
CA PRO A 145 13.14 -21.99 -5.99
C PRO A 145 12.95 -20.97 -7.11
N HIS A 146 13.88 -20.03 -7.22
CA HIS A 146 13.92 -19.07 -8.33
C HIS A 146 14.33 -19.77 -9.63
N LYS A 147 13.62 -19.48 -10.74
CA LYS A 147 13.82 -20.17 -12.03
C LYS A 147 15.21 -19.91 -12.63
N TYR A 148 15.79 -18.74 -12.40
CA TYR A 148 17.00 -18.27 -13.06
C TYR A 148 18.18 -17.96 -12.12
N ILE A 149 17.94 -17.79 -10.83
CA ILE A 149 18.96 -17.40 -9.85
C ILE A 149 19.21 -18.60 -8.94
N GLU A 150 20.41 -19.17 -9.04
CA GLU A 150 20.82 -20.27 -8.14
C GLU A 150 20.83 -19.79 -6.69
N GLY A 151 20.13 -20.52 -5.82
CA GLY A 151 19.95 -20.14 -4.41
C GLY A 151 18.92 -19.02 -4.17
N GLY A 152 18.37 -18.42 -5.23
CA GLY A 152 17.26 -17.46 -5.13
C GLY A 152 15.90 -18.13 -4.90
N HIS A 153 14.91 -17.36 -4.45
CA HIS A 153 13.57 -17.86 -4.17
C HIS A 153 12.49 -16.92 -4.67
N TYR A 154 11.31 -17.49 -4.93
CA TYR A 154 10.03 -16.79 -4.92
C TYR A 154 9.37 -17.01 -3.57
N LEU A 155 9.05 -15.92 -2.89
CA LEU A 155 8.32 -15.91 -1.64
C LEU A 155 6.91 -15.40 -1.95
N THR A 156 5.94 -16.31 -2.04
CA THR A 156 4.56 -15.98 -2.43
C THR A 156 3.67 -15.89 -1.21
N VAL A 157 3.06 -14.73 -1.00
CA VAL A 157 2.06 -14.49 0.03
C VAL A 157 0.69 -14.83 -0.55
N MET A 158 0.02 -15.79 0.06
CA MET A 158 -1.26 -16.32 -0.42
C MET A 158 -2.46 -15.86 0.42
N GLY A 159 -2.29 -15.52 1.66
CA GLY A 159 -3.27 -15.00 2.61
C GLY A 159 -4.76 -15.11 2.23
N ASP A 160 -5.58 -14.26 2.81
CA ASP A 160 -7.01 -14.17 2.48
C ASP A 160 -7.26 -13.76 1.01
N SER A 161 -6.31 -13.07 0.39
CA SER A 161 -6.38 -12.61 -1.00
C SER A 161 -6.34 -13.74 -2.02
N ALA A 162 -5.81 -14.91 -1.67
CA ALA A 162 -5.82 -16.09 -2.55
C ALA A 162 -7.22 -16.54 -2.90
N SER A 163 -8.17 -16.46 -1.97
CA SER A 163 -9.59 -16.76 -2.20
C SER A 163 -10.23 -15.78 -3.19
N ALA A 164 -9.71 -14.56 -3.30
CA ALA A 164 -10.09 -13.55 -4.27
C ALA A 164 -9.31 -13.67 -5.60
N GLY A 165 -8.44 -14.69 -5.76
CA GLY A 165 -7.60 -14.89 -6.94
C GLY A 165 -6.48 -13.87 -7.08
N LYS A 166 -5.92 -13.39 -5.98
CA LYS A 166 -4.81 -12.43 -5.92
C LYS A 166 -3.70 -12.94 -5.00
N ALA A 167 -2.47 -12.49 -5.25
CA ALA A 167 -1.31 -12.82 -4.44
C ALA A 167 -0.25 -11.72 -4.53
N MET A 168 0.73 -11.78 -3.64
CA MET A 168 1.96 -11.00 -3.72
C MET A 168 3.15 -11.96 -3.81
N VAL A 169 4.14 -11.60 -4.63
CA VAL A 169 5.35 -12.39 -4.84
C VAL A 169 6.57 -11.52 -4.65
N PHE A 170 7.48 -11.94 -3.78
CA PHE A 170 8.83 -11.38 -3.65
C PHE A 170 9.80 -12.28 -4.39
N GLU A 171 10.67 -11.70 -5.21
CA GLU A 171 11.82 -12.38 -5.79
C GLU A 171 13.06 -12.04 -4.99
N THR A 172 13.91 -13.05 -4.75
CA THR A 172 15.15 -12.89 -3.97
C THR A 172 16.35 -13.47 -4.70
N ASP A 173 17.52 -13.01 -4.32
CA ASP A 173 18.81 -13.61 -4.72
C ASP A 173 19.29 -14.69 -3.74
N GLY A 174 18.42 -15.15 -2.83
CA GLY A 174 18.72 -16.06 -1.74
C GLY A 174 19.19 -15.37 -0.46
N LYS A 175 19.30 -14.04 -0.47
CA LYS A 175 19.68 -13.22 0.69
C LYS A 175 18.68 -12.10 0.94
N GLN A 176 18.33 -11.38 -0.11
CA GLN A 176 17.49 -10.21 -0.02
C GLN A 176 16.49 -10.14 -1.18
N VAL A 177 15.42 -9.39 -0.96
CA VAL A 177 14.42 -9.06 -1.98
C VAL A 177 15.06 -8.20 -3.05
N THR A 178 14.97 -8.63 -4.31
CA THR A 178 15.44 -7.90 -5.49
C THR A 178 14.32 -7.18 -6.21
N MET A 179 13.11 -7.75 -6.18
CA MET A 179 11.87 -7.12 -6.65
C MET A 179 10.66 -7.76 -5.96
N PHE A 180 9.53 -7.12 -6.03
CA PHE A 180 8.26 -7.71 -5.60
C PHE A 180 7.11 -7.22 -6.46
N ARG A 181 6.03 -7.98 -6.48
CA ARG A 181 4.84 -7.68 -7.27
C ARG A 181 3.57 -8.16 -6.59
N ALA A 182 2.46 -7.52 -6.92
CA ALA A 182 1.13 -7.93 -6.51
C ALA A 182 0.17 -7.95 -7.70
N GLY A 183 -0.80 -8.86 -7.71
CA GLY A 183 -1.74 -8.96 -8.82
C GLY A 183 -2.61 -10.20 -8.79
N ARG A 184 -3.36 -10.38 -9.90
CA ARG A 184 -4.22 -11.55 -10.11
C ARG A 184 -3.40 -12.81 -10.32
N ILE A 185 -3.95 -13.92 -9.89
CA ILE A 185 -3.54 -15.25 -10.33
C ILE A 185 -4.25 -15.55 -11.67
N PRO A 186 -3.54 -16.04 -12.73
CA PRO A 186 -2.15 -16.49 -12.70
C PRO A 186 -1.09 -15.42 -13.05
N GLU A 187 -1.48 -14.19 -13.43
CA GLU A 187 -0.54 -13.21 -14.00
C GLU A 187 0.57 -12.80 -13.01
N VAL A 188 0.29 -12.78 -11.71
CA VAL A 188 1.31 -12.48 -10.67
C VAL A 188 2.41 -13.54 -10.62
N GLU A 189 2.11 -14.77 -11.03
CA GLU A 189 3.04 -15.91 -11.05
C GLU A 189 3.87 -16.00 -12.35
N TRP A 190 3.53 -15.20 -13.38
CA TRP A 190 4.29 -15.22 -14.64
C TRP A 190 5.69 -14.63 -14.48
N VAL A 191 6.68 -15.51 -14.44
CA VAL A 191 8.08 -15.13 -14.20
C VAL A 191 8.64 -14.29 -15.35
N GLU A 192 8.22 -14.57 -16.59
CA GLU A 192 8.67 -13.87 -17.80
C GLU A 192 7.76 -12.72 -18.21
N GLY A 193 6.82 -12.34 -17.33
CA GLY A 193 5.89 -11.27 -17.64
C GLY A 193 4.98 -11.59 -18.82
N CYS A 194 5.00 -10.73 -19.82
CA CYS A 194 4.23 -10.84 -21.06
C CYS A 194 4.98 -11.60 -22.19
N GLY A 195 6.09 -12.27 -21.88
CA GLY A 195 6.99 -12.92 -22.85
C GLY A 195 6.39 -14.09 -23.61
#